data_d75dfc4b2ca5d2433ba7fefe8cb85dda
#
_entry.id   d75dfc4b2ca5d2433ba7fefe8cb85dda
#
_cell.length_a   1.000
_cell.length_b   1.000
_cell.length_c   1.000
_cell.angle_alpha   90.00
_cell.angle_beta   90.00
_cell.angle_gamma   90.00
#
_symmetry.space_group_name_H-M   'P 1'
#
loop_
_entity.id
_entity.type
_entity.pdbx_description
1 polymer ?
#
loop_
_entity_poly.entity_id
_entity_poly.type
_entity_poly.pdbx_seq_one_letter_code
_entity_poly.pdbx_strand_id
1 'polypeptide(L)'
;MAVNKNFVVKNGLEVATDVILADASTKNVGIGSTIPTLTLDVRGGIGATDLQVTGFTTLTQDLQVGASGSVFYVSNSTNMVGVGTSVPAYLLDVRSPVSTGQTALYVYGDMRVTG
;
A
#
# COMPACT_ATOMS: atom_id res chain seq x y z
N MET A 1 36.53 -14.72 -23.49
CA MET A 1 35.12 -15.10 -23.74
C MET A 1 34.29 -14.68 -22.55
N ALA A 2 33.29 -13.84 -22.76
CA ALA A 2 32.38 -13.49 -21.70
C ALA A 2 31.47 -14.68 -21.37
N VAL A 3 31.51 -15.15 -20.12
CA VAL A 3 30.60 -16.19 -19.65
C VAL A 3 29.30 -15.50 -19.22
N ASN A 4 28.21 -15.85 -19.87
CA ASN A 4 26.88 -15.39 -19.39
C ASN A 4 26.59 -16.09 -18.05
N LYS A 5 26.57 -15.29 -16.97
CA LYS A 5 26.33 -15.78 -15.61
C LYS A 5 24.84 -15.82 -15.24
N ASN A 6 23.95 -15.47 -16.17
CA ASN A 6 22.53 -15.44 -15.90
C ASN A 6 21.95 -16.87 -15.95
N PHE A 7 21.12 -17.18 -14.99
CA PHE A 7 20.25 -18.33 -15.04
C PHE A 7 19.07 -18.01 -15.96
N VAL A 8 18.94 -18.72 -17.07
CA VAL A 8 17.92 -18.47 -18.08
C VAL A 8 16.90 -19.59 -18.08
N VAL A 9 15.64 -19.26 -17.80
CA VAL A 9 14.51 -20.18 -17.92
C VAL A 9 13.61 -19.70 -19.05
N LYS A 10 13.37 -20.56 -20.05
CA LYS A 10 12.63 -20.16 -21.27
C LYS A 10 11.14 -20.48 -21.23
N ASN A 11 10.72 -21.48 -20.44
CA ASN A 11 9.35 -21.99 -20.45
C ASN A 11 8.57 -21.74 -19.14
N GLY A 12 9.10 -20.88 -18.28
CA GLY A 12 8.52 -20.60 -16.97
C GLY A 12 9.34 -21.18 -15.82
N LEU A 13 9.15 -20.64 -14.63
CA LEU A 13 9.76 -21.08 -13.38
C LEU A 13 8.66 -21.33 -12.37
N GLU A 14 8.66 -22.52 -11.81
CA GLU A 14 7.80 -22.87 -10.69
C GLU A 14 8.68 -23.26 -9.50
N VAL A 15 8.45 -22.64 -8.35
CA VAL A 15 9.07 -23.01 -7.07
C VAL A 15 7.94 -23.40 -6.13
N ALA A 16 7.85 -24.69 -5.78
CA ALA A 16 6.73 -25.25 -5.03
C ALA A 16 5.40 -24.58 -5.48
N THR A 17 4.54 -25.24 -6.08
CA THR A 17 3.29 -24.86 -6.78
C THR A 17 2.66 -23.51 -6.44
N ASP A 18 2.91 -22.99 -5.23
CA ASP A 18 2.27 -21.79 -4.67
C ASP A 18 3.25 -20.72 -4.16
N VAL A 19 4.58 -20.97 -4.20
CA VAL A 19 5.56 -19.99 -3.67
C VAL A 19 5.92 -18.95 -4.73
N ILE A 20 6.45 -19.39 -5.87
CA ILE A 20 6.76 -18.52 -7.02
C ILE A 20 6.33 -19.23 -8.29
N LEU A 21 5.50 -18.59 -9.08
CA LEU A 21 5.13 -19.03 -10.41
C LEU A 21 5.44 -17.91 -11.41
N ALA A 22 6.34 -18.15 -12.35
CA ALA A 22 6.52 -17.30 -13.53
C ALA A 22 5.97 -18.04 -14.74
N ASP A 23 4.78 -17.67 -15.18
CA ASP A 23 4.08 -18.30 -16.29
C ASP A 23 4.46 -17.63 -17.61
N ALA A 24 5.14 -18.38 -18.46
CA ALA A 24 5.58 -17.88 -19.76
C ALA A 24 4.41 -17.66 -20.75
N SER A 25 3.28 -18.36 -20.57
CA SER A 25 2.12 -18.27 -21.46
C SER A 25 1.34 -16.99 -21.23
N THR A 26 1.11 -16.61 -19.98
CA THR A 26 0.40 -15.40 -19.58
C THR A 26 1.31 -14.21 -19.38
N LYS A 27 2.61 -14.44 -19.24
CA LYS A 27 3.65 -13.44 -18.86
C LYS A 27 3.41 -12.83 -17.48
N ASN A 28 2.76 -13.57 -16.60
CA ASN A 28 2.46 -13.15 -15.24
C ASN A 28 3.41 -13.85 -14.25
N VAL A 29 3.68 -13.16 -13.14
CA VAL A 29 4.42 -13.70 -12.00
C VAL A 29 3.52 -13.72 -10.78
N GLY A 30 3.37 -14.89 -10.17
CA GLY A 30 2.68 -15.09 -8.90
C GLY A 30 3.67 -15.29 -7.76
N ILE A 31 3.44 -14.62 -6.66
CA ILE A 31 4.08 -14.89 -5.36
C ILE A 31 2.95 -15.28 -4.39
N GLY A 32 2.95 -16.53 -3.96
CA GLY A 32 1.82 -17.07 -3.20
C GLY A 32 0.53 -17.24 -4.02
N SER A 33 0.62 -17.22 -5.35
CA SER A 33 -0.50 -17.35 -6.28
C SER A 33 -0.23 -18.40 -7.33
N THR A 34 -1.13 -19.37 -7.46
CA THR A 34 -1.08 -20.43 -8.48
C THR A 34 -1.73 -20.01 -9.81
N ILE A 35 -2.54 -18.95 -9.78
CA ILE A 35 -3.25 -18.40 -10.94
C ILE A 35 -3.11 -16.88 -10.90
N PRO A 36 -1.92 -16.33 -11.29
CA PRO A 36 -1.73 -14.88 -11.27
C PRO A 36 -2.60 -14.20 -12.32
N THR A 37 -3.41 -13.25 -11.87
CA THR A 37 -4.35 -12.49 -12.72
C THR A 37 -3.79 -11.15 -13.18
N LEU A 38 -2.70 -10.69 -12.58
CA LEU A 38 -1.96 -9.48 -12.91
C LEU A 38 -0.53 -9.83 -13.30
N THR A 39 0.17 -8.92 -13.97
CA THR A 39 1.59 -9.10 -14.34
C THR A 39 2.46 -9.48 -13.15
N LEU A 40 2.20 -8.90 -11.98
CA LEU A 40 2.72 -9.36 -10.69
C LEU A 40 1.54 -9.51 -9.72
N ASP A 41 1.25 -10.74 -9.32
CA ASP A 41 0.19 -11.08 -8.36
C ASP A 41 0.84 -11.60 -7.07
N VAL A 42 0.78 -10.81 -6.01
CA VAL A 42 1.32 -11.18 -4.69
C VAL A 42 0.15 -11.41 -3.73
N ARG A 43 -0.01 -12.65 -3.28
CA ARG A 43 -1.01 -13.01 -2.28
C ARG A 43 -0.36 -13.09 -0.91
N GLY A 44 -0.40 -11.99 -0.22
CA GLY A 44 0.23 -11.82 1.09
C GLY A 44 0.73 -10.40 1.28
N GLY A 45 1.50 -10.18 2.34
CA GLY A 45 2.12 -8.90 2.62
C GLY A 45 3.38 -8.67 1.79
N ILE A 46 3.63 -7.41 1.42
CA ILE A 46 4.89 -6.97 0.82
C ILE A 46 5.65 -6.19 1.88
N GLY A 47 6.81 -6.71 2.33
CA GLY A 47 7.77 -5.97 3.13
C GLY A 47 8.77 -5.29 2.21
N ALA A 48 8.81 -3.98 2.21
CA ALA A 48 9.76 -3.19 1.44
C ALA A 48 10.33 -2.05 2.29
N THR A 49 11.61 -1.75 2.14
CA THR A 49 12.21 -0.56 2.76
C THR A 49 11.70 0.70 2.08
N ASP A 50 11.61 0.66 0.75
CA ASP A 50 11.10 1.75 -0.07
C ASP A 50 10.14 1.18 -1.13
N LEU A 51 9.01 1.84 -1.32
CA LEU A 51 8.06 1.54 -2.37
C LEU A 51 7.81 2.80 -3.19
N GLN A 52 8.22 2.78 -4.47
CA GLN A 52 7.95 3.85 -5.42
C GLN A 52 6.90 3.42 -6.44
N VAL A 53 5.79 4.15 -6.50
CA VAL A 53 4.73 3.94 -7.48
C VAL A 53 4.67 5.16 -8.39
N THR A 54 4.91 4.97 -9.69
CA THR A 54 4.91 6.07 -10.68
C THR A 54 3.54 6.29 -11.32
N GLY A 55 2.60 5.42 -11.07
CA GLY A 55 1.21 5.50 -11.54
C GLY A 55 0.21 5.65 -10.40
N PHE A 56 -1.02 5.26 -10.65
CA PHE A 56 -2.07 5.26 -9.63
C PHE A 56 -1.95 4.07 -8.69
N THR A 57 -2.26 4.28 -7.42
CA THR A 57 -2.41 3.22 -6.44
C THR A 57 -3.88 3.11 -6.05
N THR A 58 -4.48 1.93 -6.25
CA THR A 58 -5.83 1.63 -5.78
C THR A 58 -5.73 0.76 -4.53
N LEU A 59 -6.25 1.26 -3.42
CA LEU A 59 -6.39 0.53 -2.18
C LEU A 59 -7.87 0.19 -2.00
N THR A 60 -8.18 -1.10 -1.90
CA THR A 60 -9.57 -1.59 -1.70
C THR A 60 -9.92 -1.74 -0.23
N GLN A 61 -8.94 -1.60 0.64
CA GLN A 61 -9.07 -1.62 2.09
C GLN A 61 -8.54 -0.32 2.69
N ASP A 62 -8.48 -0.24 4.00
CA ASP A 62 -8.00 0.91 4.72
C ASP A 62 -6.52 1.23 4.39
N LEU A 63 -6.18 2.52 4.33
CA LEU A 63 -4.79 2.98 4.31
C LEU A 63 -4.35 3.37 5.71
N GLN A 64 -3.31 2.73 6.20
CA GLN A 64 -2.73 3.03 7.51
C GLN A 64 -1.27 3.45 7.37
N VAL A 65 -0.93 4.61 7.94
CA VAL A 65 0.44 5.10 8.05
C VAL A 65 0.79 5.26 9.52
N GLY A 66 1.93 4.74 9.91
CA GLY A 66 2.35 4.67 11.31
C GLY A 66 1.76 3.46 12.04
N ALA A 67 2.16 3.26 13.29
CA ALA A 67 1.67 2.15 14.09
C ALA A 67 0.15 2.26 14.27
N SER A 68 -0.58 1.25 13.82
CA SER A 68 -2.05 1.18 13.92
C SER A 68 -2.78 2.41 13.34
N GLY A 69 -2.24 3.04 12.28
CA GLY A 69 -2.86 4.21 11.64
C GLY A 69 -2.79 5.49 12.47
N SER A 70 -1.84 5.59 13.40
CA SER A 70 -1.75 6.73 14.33
C SER A 70 -1.29 8.04 13.70
N VAL A 71 -0.71 8.01 12.49
CA VAL A 71 -0.23 9.20 11.78
C VAL A 71 -1.25 9.65 10.75
N PHE A 72 -1.65 8.76 9.86
CA PHE A 72 -2.65 9.00 8.84
C PHE A 72 -3.47 7.72 8.64
N TYR A 73 -4.77 7.86 8.63
CA TYR A 73 -5.69 6.73 8.48
C TYR A 73 -6.83 7.08 7.54
N VAL A 74 -7.06 6.25 6.53
CA VAL A 74 -8.24 6.33 5.67
C VAL A 74 -9.03 5.04 5.85
N SER A 75 -10.23 5.17 6.37
CA SER A 75 -11.13 4.03 6.54
C SER A 75 -12.05 3.89 5.33
N ASN A 76 -11.96 2.77 4.67
CA ASN A 76 -12.87 2.43 3.57
C ASN A 76 -14.27 2.06 4.07
N SER A 77 -14.35 1.46 5.27
CA SER A 77 -15.63 1.02 5.84
C SER A 77 -16.52 2.16 6.33
N THR A 78 -15.90 3.24 6.85
CA THR A 78 -16.62 4.41 7.40
C THR A 78 -16.54 5.64 6.49
N ASN A 79 -15.71 5.60 5.44
CA ASN A 79 -15.40 6.74 4.55
C ASN A 79 -14.83 7.95 5.31
N MET A 80 -14.03 7.71 6.35
CA MET A 80 -13.46 8.76 7.20
C MET A 80 -11.95 8.82 7.06
N VAL A 81 -11.40 10.02 7.25
CA VAL A 81 -9.96 10.29 7.25
C VAL A 81 -9.53 10.78 8.62
N GLY A 82 -8.54 10.14 9.21
CA GLY A 82 -7.92 10.54 10.46
C GLY A 82 -6.48 11.02 10.23
N VAL A 83 -6.12 12.13 10.83
CA VAL A 83 -4.74 12.61 10.96
C VAL A 83 -4.44 12.74 12.45
N GLY A 84 -3.46 11.98 12.93
CA GLY A 84 -3.18 11.88 14.35
C GLY A 84 -4.17 11.02 15.14
N THR A 85 -5.04 10.28 14.44
CA THR A 85 -6.00 9.34 15.05
C THR A 85 -6.30 8.18 14.12
N SER A 86 -6.39 6.98 14.70
CA SER A 86 -6.87 5.77 14.00
C SER A 86 -8.36 5.50 14.18
N VAL A 87 -9.05 6.34 14.96
CA VAL A 87 -10.49 6.24 15.23
C VAL A 87 -11.13 7.61 14.95
N PRO A 88 -11.27 8.01 13.65
CA PRO A 88 -11.90 9.28 13.31
C PRO A 88 -13.38 9.27 13.67
N ALA A 89 -13.85 10.34 14.28
CA ALA A 89 -15.25 10.54 14.65
C ALA A 89 -16.04 11.37 13.61
N TYR A 90 -15.33 11.97 12.65
CA TYR A 90 -15.87 12.81 11.58
C TYR A 90 -15.26 12.41 10.24
N LEU A 91 -15.84 12.87 9.12
CA LEU A 91 -15.34 12.60 7.76
C LEU A 91 -13.85 12.95 7.61
N LEU A 92 -13.42 14.06 8.21
CA LEU A 92 -12.03 14.42 8.41
C LEU A 92 -11.81 14.77 9.88
N ASP A 93 -11.00 14.01 10.57
CA ASP A 93 -10.69 14.17 11.98
C ASP A 93 -9.18 14.38 12.14
N VAL A 94 -8.80 15.61 12.53
CA VAL A 94 -7.38 15.97 12.73
C VAL A 94 -7.16 16.20 14.22
N ARG A 95 -6.33 15.36 14.84
CA ARG A 95 -6.05 15.41 16.27
C ARG A 95 -4.56 15.55 16.54
N SER A 96 -4.21 16.37 17.51
CA SER A 96 -2.88 16.33 18.09
C SER A 96 -2.75 15.12 19.02
N PRO A 97 -1.68 14.33 18.92
CA PRO A 97 -1.45 13.18 19.81
C PRO A 97 -1.16 13.58 21.26
N VAL A 98 -0.88 14.86 21.50
CA VAL A 98 -0.64 15.40 22.85
C VAL A 98 -1.74 16.38 23.23
N SER A 99 -2.22 16.27 24.44
CA SER A 99 -3.41 16.95 24.94
C SER A 99 -3.22 18.46 25.21
N THR A 100 -2.01 18.98 25.23
CA THR A 100 -1.73 20.39 25.56
C THR A 100 -0.61 20.98 24.71
N GLY A 101 -0.82 22.21 24.22
CA GLY A 101 0.22 23.08 23.65
C GLY A 101 0.63 22.80 22.21
N GLN A 102 -0.07 21.89 21.49
CA GLN A 102 0.21 21.66 20.08
C GLN A 102 -0.97 21.98 19.19
N THR A 103 -0.69 22.60 18.06
CA THR A 103 -1.68 22.90 17.04
C THR A 103 -1.95 21.66 16.20
N ALA A 104 -3.18 21.17 16.20
CA ALA A 104 -3.56 20.02 15.37
C ALA A 104 -3.68 20.39 13.89
N LEU A 105 -4.12 21.61 13.59
CA LEU A 105 -4.24 22.11 12.22
C LEU A 105 -3.77 23.57 12.18
N TYR A 106 -2.78 23.86 11.33
CA TYR A 106 -2.33 25.22 11.02
C TYR A 106 -2.57 25.51 9.55
N VAL A 107 -3.34 26.58 9.28
CA VAL A 107 -3.65 27.02 7.92
C VAL A 107 -2.96 28.36 7.68
N TYR A 108 -2.06 28.40 6.70
CA TYR A 108 -1.44 29.63 6.24
C TYR A 108 -2.11 30.08 4.95
N GLY A 109 -2.97 31.08 5.06
CA GLY A 109 -3.80 31.56 3.95
C GLY A 109 -5.29 31.52 4.30
N ASP A 110 -6.12 31.59 3.28
CA ASP A 110 -7.58 31.66 3.46
C ASP A 110 -8.18 30.28 3.70
N MET A 111 -9.02 30.17 4.70
CA MET A 111 -9.86 29.01 4.96
C MET A 111 -11.33 29.37 4.73
N ARG A 112 -12.03 28.66 3.85
CA ARG A 112 -13.46 28.86 3.62
C ARG A 112 -14.25 27.70 4.24
N VAL A 113 -15.10 28.02 5.18
CA VAL A 113 -16.07 27.09 5.77
C VAL A 113 -17.46 27.55 5.34
N THR A 114 -18.20 26.67 4.69
CA THR A 114 -19.60 26.94 4.28
C THR A 114 -20.50 25.95 5.00
N GLY A 115 -21.46 26.44 5.71
CA GLY A 115 -22.49 25.63 6.35
C GLY A 115 -23.68 25.38 5.42
#